data_2a3858f1c48f715dc4e38556c164c9a0
#
_entry.id   2a3858f1c48f715dc4e38556c164c9a0
#
_cell.length_a   1.000
_cell.length_b   1.000
_cell.length_c   1.000
_cell.angle_alpha   90.00
_cell.angle_beta   90.00
_cell.angle_gamma   90.00
#
_symmetry.space_group_name_H-M   'P 1'
#
loop_
_entity.id
_entity.type
_entity.pdbx_description
1 polymer ?
#
loop_
_entity_poly.entity_id
_entity_poly.type
_entity_poly.pdbx_seq_one_letter_code
_entity_poly.pdbx_strand_id
1 'polypeptide(L)'
;MLSGSPEDLVVLAGPDDPVREVVDRMAAGTSSLFGVAVVVDGERRVLGLFNNGDLLRLVAAGGTLDQPVSAVMTRDPIVASVEADEEEVLQSTRLETWRRTGGAKELVTHVPIVDADGRLVDVVDVKRLLVRSPRHGQHVEVHGLGYVGLTLAVALASRGHRVHGIDTDASLIAQLVEGRPHFHEPRLAEMLVQALGAGTLTLSTTPPETARRILIVSVGTPVRGDGSIDDTALRSSVGAIGERLRRGAIVLLRSTVPVGTTRELVVPLLEERSGLIAGRDFHVAFTPERTAEGVAMQELTSLPQIVGGLTDACANLAGSFWLTLTDSVVHVEGLEAAEIVKLVNNSFRDLSFAFANGVALLADRFNLDARRLIGAANEGYPRNPVPRPSPGVGGYCLTKDPWLYGSVDPDAGHARLSAQGRAINADAARYPVALVERWAARVGRPLAGLKVLIVGMAFKGWPATSDVRNSTALIVADGLRARGCELRVHDAVVSDGALRDLGLEPVDLAAGPRDTDVVLIMNDHPDNVAPGLLGALAGRPTLLFDGWGMLDRREVEADPSTVYATLGYLTPERDRT
;
A
#
# COMPACT_ATOMS: atom_id res chain seq x y z
N MET A 1 12.37 22.12 -25.51
CA MET A 1 12.07 23.54 -25.77
C MET A 1 11.19 23.64 -26.99
N LEU A 2 10.12 24.42 -26.92
CA LEU A 2 9.21 24.62 -28.06
C LEU A 2 9.90 25.52 -29.10
N SER A 3 9.81 25.18 -30.37
CA SER A 3 10.37 25.99 -31.47
C SER A 3 9.39 27.11 -31.80
N GLY A 4 9.51 28.25 -31.15
CA GLY A 4 8.74 29.47 -31.41
C GLY A 4 9.32 30.64 -30.64
N SER A 5 9.03 31.89 -31.03
CA SER A 5 9.40 33.05 -30.22
C SER A 5 8.52 33.07 -28.94
N PRO A 6 8.98 33.64 -27.80
CA PRO A 6 8.13 33.77 -26.60
C PRO A 6 6.80 34.46 -26.86
N GLU A 7 6.74 35.31 -27.88
CA GLU A 7 5.54 36.06 -28.31
C GLU A 7 4.48 35.14 -28.96
N ASP A 8 4.92 34.02 -29.56
CA ASP A 8 4.02 33.00 -30.12
C ASP A 8 3.48 32.07 -29.03
N LEU A 9 4.11 32.04 -27.86
CA LEU A 9 3.81 31.10 -26.78
C LEU A 9 2.93 31.72 -25.71
N VAL A 10 3.17 32.99 -25.35
CA VAL A 10 2.53 33.64 -24.21
C VAL A 10 2.29 35.13 -24.51
N VAL A 11 1.28 35.71 -23.87
CA VAL A 11 1.06 37.16 -23.91
C VAL A 11 2.16 37.88 -23.12
N LEU A 12 2.88 38.78 -23.77
CA LEU A 12 3.82 39.69 -23.10
C LEU A 12 3.10 41.00 -22.74
N ALA A 13 3.31 41.47 -21.52
CA ALA A 13 2.72 42.71 -21.03
C ALA A 13 3.79 43.61 -20.41
N GLY A 14 3.65 44.93 -20.59
CA GLY A 14 4.41 45.91 -19.83
C GLY A 14 3.81 46.09 -18.43
N PRO A 15 4.61 46.57 -17.43
CA PRO A 15 4.13 46.73 -16.06
C PRO A 15 2.97 47.73 -15.92
N ASP A 16 2.89 48.70 -16.82
CA ASP A 16 1.88 49.79 -16.81
C ASP A 16 0.67 49.46 -17.70
N ASP A 17 0.68 48.34 -18.43
CA ASP A 17 -0.46 47.94 -19.26
C ASP A 17 -1.72 47.75 -18.38
N PRO A 18 -2.88 48.29 -18.81
CA PRO A 18 -4.13 48.05 -18.10
C PRO A 18 -4.49 46.56 -18.08
N VAL A 19 -4.98 46.06 -16.95
CA VAL A 19 -5.41 44.64 -16.83
C VAL A 19 -6.39 44.26 -17.92
N ARG A 20 -7.33 45.15 -18.29
CA ARG A 20 -8.31 44.93 -19.37
C ARG A 20 -7.62 44.58 -20.69
N GLU A 21 -6.61 45.35 -21.10
CA GLU A 21 -5.89 45.12 -22.35
C GLU A 21 -5.12 43.79 -22.33
N VAL A 22 -4.51 43.46 -21.17
CA VAL A 22 -3.81 42.17 -20.99
C VAL A 22 -4.80 41.00 -21.10
N VAL A 23 -5.98 41.13 -20.45
CA VAL A 23 -7.04 40.11 -20.51
C VAL A 23 -7.59 39.95 -21.93
N ASP A 24 -7.81 41.07 -22.65
CA ASP A 24 -8.29 41.04 -24.04
C ASP A 24 -7.28 40.32 -24.95
N ARG A 25 -5.97 40.56 -24.79
CA ARG A 25 -4.89 39.83 -25.49
C ARG A 25 -4.85 38.37 -25.13
N MET A 26 -5.03 38.02 -23.85
CA MET A 26 -5.12 36.63 -23.40
C MET A 26 -6.35 35.90 -23.96
N ALA A 27 -7.48 36.61 -24.08
CA ALA A 27 -8.74 36.07 -24.62
C ALA A 27 -8.73 35.93 -26.13
N ALA A 28 -7.96 36.75 -26.85
CA ALA A 28 -7.86 36.71 -28.31
C ALA A 28 -7.25 35.39 -28.87
N GLY A 29 -6.68 34.54 -28.03
CA GLY A 29 -6.28 33.17 -28.35
C GLY A 29 -5.12 33.03 -29.33
N THR A 30 -4.27 34.04 -29.48
CA THR A 30 -3.13 34.04 -30.42
C THR A 30 -1.90 33.31 -29.86
N SER A 31 -1.88 33.04 -28.55
CA SER A 31 -0.76 32.34 -27.91
C SER A 31 -1.07 30.86 -27.65
N SER A 32 -0.06 30.00 -27.72
CA SER A 32 -0.20 28.57 -27.49
C SER A 32 -0.39 28.20 -26.00
N LEU A 33 -0.09 29.12 -25.07
CA LEU A 33 -0.29 28.98 -23.62
C LEU A 33 -1.47 29.86 -23.16
N PHE A 34 -2.60 29.23 -22.94
CA PHE A 34 -3.85 29.91 -22.60
C PHE A 34 -3.88 30.34 -21.11
N GLY A 35 -4.33 31.58 -20.87
CA GLY A 35 -4.65 32.06 -19.52
C GLY A 35 -3.45 32.54 -18.70
N VAL A 36 -2.32 32.91 -19.34
CA VAL A 36 -1.15 33.49 -18.68
C VAL A 36 -0.54 34.61 -19.52
N ALA A 37 -0.06 35.65 -18.85
CA ALA A 37 0.78 36.70 -19.41
C ALA A 37 2.07 36.86 -18.59
N VAL A 38 3.19 37.09 -19.25
CA VAL A 38 4.47 37.41 -18.63
C VAL A 38 4.64 38.93 -18.65
N VAL A 39 4.83 39.50 -17.48
CA VAL A 39 5.08 40.96 -17.36
C VAL A 39 6.58 41.20 -17.41
N VAL A 40 7.04 42.00 -18.36
CA VAL A 40 8.45 42.27 -18.62
C VAL A 40 8.73 43.80 -18.67
N ASP A 41 9.96 44.17 -18.40
CA ASP A 41 10.42 45.58 -18.60
C ASP A 41 10.81 45.86 -20.06
N GLY A 42 11.29 47.09 -20.33
CA GLY A 42 11.73 47.50 -21.66
C GLY A 42 12.97 46.73 -22.19
N GLU A 43 13.69 45.99 -21.34
CA GLU A 43 14.82 45.12 -21.69
C GLU A 43 14.42 43.64 -21.70
N ARG A 44 13.11 43.34 -21.60
CA ARG A 44 12.52 41.99 -21.54
C ARG A 44 12.87 41.22 -20.28
N ARG A 45 13.31 41.85 -19.18
CA ARG A 45 13.48 41.15 -17.90
C ARG A 45 12.13 40.81 -17.29
N VAL A 46 12.01 39.62 -16.74
CA VAL A 46 10.78 39.15 -16.14
C VAL A 46 10.52 39.87 -14.82
N LEU A 47 9.42 40.60 -14.73
CA LEU A 47 8.95 41.32 -13.54
C LEU A 47 7.89 40.56 -12.76
N GLY A 48 7.07 39.76 -13.47
CA GLY A 48 5.97 39.03 -12.85
C GLY A 48 5.21 38.13 -13.83
N LEU A 49 4.23 37.43 -13.29
CA LEU A 49 3.23 36.66 -14.02
C LEU A 49 1.83 37.13 -13.66
N PHE A 50 0.97 37.23 -14.66
CA PHE A 50 -0.46 37.48 -14.48
C PHE A 50 -1.24 36.31 -15.09
N ASN A 51 -2.15 35.72 -14.32
CA ASN A 51 -2.90 34.54 -14.75
C ASN A 51 -4.38 34.62 -14.33
N ASN A 52 -5.20 33.65 -14.77
CA ASN A 52 -6.63 33.60 -14.45
C ASN A 52 -6.90 33.64 -12.93
N GLY A 53 -6.02 33.10 -12.09
CA GLY A 53 -6.15 33.16 -10.64
C GLY A 53 -5.95 34.56 -10.08
N ASP A 54 -5.04 35.34 -10.68
CA ASP A 54 -4.83 36.73 -10.32
C ASP A 54 -6.06 37.58 -10.72
N LEU A 55 -6.61 37.35 -11.90
CA LEU A 55 -7.84 37.98 -12.36
C LEU A 55 -9.02 37.66 -11.44
N LEU A 56 -9.21 36.41 -11.06
CA LEU A 56 -10.30 36.04 -10.13
C LEU A 56 -10.14 36.70 -8.78
N ARG A 57 -8.91 36.79 -8.24
CA ARG A 57 -8.63 37.52 -6.98
C ARG A 57 -8.94 39.00 -7.09
N LEU A 58 -8.56 39.61 -8.19
CA LEU A 58 -8.88 41.00 -8.47
C LEU A 58 -10.40 41.27 -8.43
N VAL A 59 -11.16 40.47 -9.17
CA VAL A 59 -12.62 40.58 -9.25
C VAL A 59 -13.27 40.32 -7.88
N ALA A 60 -12.83 39.28 -7.17
CA ALA A 60 -13.33 38.96 -5.82
C ALA A 60 -13.06 40.06 -4.80
N ALA A 61 -11.96 40.81 -4.95
CA ALA A 61 -11.62 41.95 -4.14
C ALA A 61 -12.36 43.26 -4.54
N GLY A 62 -13.22 43.24 -5.58
CA GLY A 62 -13.93 44.41 -6.09
C GLY A 62 -13.02 45.38 -6.85
N GLY A 63 -11.85 44.96 -7.32
CA GLY A 63 -10.92 45.78 -8.08
C GLY A 63 -11.40 46.04 -9.51
N THR A 64 -10.85 47.11 -10.16
CA THR A 64 -11.18 47.46 -11.54
C THR A 64 -10.16 46.92 -12.52
N LEU A 65 -10.58 46.67 -13.77
CA LEU A 65 -9.69 46.21 -14.84
C LEU A 65 -8.83 47.34 -15.46
N ASP A 66 -9.03 48.58 -15.04
CA ASP A 66 -8.33 49.73 -15.61
C ASP A 66 -7.01 50.07 -14.87
N GLN A 67 -6.69 49.36 -13.80
CA GLN A 67 -5.43 49.48 -13.10
C GLN A 67 -4.27 48.75 -13.83
N PRO A 68 -3.02 49.17 -13.61
CA PRO A 68 -1.86 48.56 -14.23
C PRO A 68 -1.68 47.11 -13.78
N VAL A 69 -1.25 46.21 -14.69
CA VAL A 69 -1.05 44.78 -14.41
C VAL A 69 -0.03 44.57 -13.28
N SER A 70 0.96 45.44 -13.14
CA SER A 70 1.95 45.40 -12.05
C SER A 70 1.36 45.53 -10.64
N ALA A 71 0.14 46.07 -10.50
CA ALA A 71 -0.54 46.17 -9.22
C ALA A 71 -1.15 44.83 -8.76
N VAL A 72 -1.42 43.90 -9.69
CA VAL A 72 -2.18 42.67 -9.44
C VAL A 72 -1.44 41.37 -9.82
N MET A 73 -0.33 41.48 -10.56
CA MET A 73 0.48 40.32 -10.97
C MET A 73 1.11 39.60 -9.77
N THR A 74 1.41 38.33 -9.92
CA THR A 74 2.33 37.63 -9.03
C THR A 74 3.74 38.14 -9.27
N ARG A 75 4.27 38.88 -8.30
CA ARG A 75 5.66 39.39 -8.30
C ARG A 75 6.61 38.29 -7.94
N ASP A 76 7.87 38.38 -8.42
CA ASP A 76 8.91 37.37 -8.16
C ASP A 76 8.43 35.95 -8.51
N PRO A 77 8.08 35.71 -9.80
CA PRO A 77 7.65 34.38 -10.23
C PRO A 77 8.79 33.37 -10.12
N ILE A 78 8.46 32.10 -10.02
CA ILE A 78 9.45 31.04 -10.17
C ILE A 78 9.95 31.07 -11.61
N VAL A 79 11.24 31.22 -11.80
CA VAL A 79 11.93 31.19 -13.11
C VAL A 79 12.95 30.07 -13.15
N ALA A 80 13.29 29.61 -14.36
CA ALA A 80 14.38 28.65 -14.57
C ALA A 80 15.42 29.20 -15.55
N SER A 81 16.66 28.73 -15.46
CA SER A 81 17.74 29.12 -16.36
C SER A 81 17.56 28.49 -17.75
N VAL A 82 17.94 29.21 -18.79
CA VAL A 82 18.03 28.68 -20.17
C VAL A 82 19.03 27.52 -20.31
N GLU A 83 19.97 27.41 -19.38
CA GLU A 83 20.96 26.34 -19.34
C GLU A 83 20.42 25.07 -18.64
N ALA A 84 19.29 25.17 -17.91
CA ALA A 84 18.70 24.04 -17.21
C ALA A 84 18.02 23.07 -18.20
N ASP A 85 18.23 21.78 -17.98
CA ASP A 85 17.49 20.76 -18.73
C ASP A 85 16.03 20.64 -18.21
N GLU A 86 15.19 19.88 -18.93
CA GLU A 86 13.76 19.74 -18.60
C GLU A 86 13.55 19.13 -17.21
N GLU A 87 14.42 18.23 -16.76
CA GLU A 87 14.35 17.60 -15.44
C GLU A 87 14.74 18.58 -14.34
N GLU A 88 15.78 19.38 -14.55
CA GLU A 88 16.20 20.44 -13.62
C GLU A 88 15.14 21.52 -13.47
N VAL A 89 14.46 21.91 -14.58
CA VAL A 89 13.33 22.84 -14.55
C VAL A 89 12.20 22.28 -13.71
N LEU A 90 11.85 21.00 -13.89
CA LEU A 90 10.79 20.36 -13.13
C LEU A 90 11.12 20.26 -11.63
N GLN A 91 12.33 19.86 -11.29
CA GLN A 91 12.77 19.67 -9.90
C GLN A 91 12.87 21.01 -9.16
N SER A 92 13.52 22.01 -9.78
CA SER A 92 13.67 23.34 -9.17
C SER A 92 12.32 24.03 -8.98
N THR A 93 11.41 23.89 -9.96
CA THR A 93 10.05 24.45 -9.88
C THR A 93 9.24 23.82 -8.76
N ARG A 94 9.30 22.50 -8.59
CA ARG A 94 8.60 21.80 -7.50
C ARG A 94 9.12 22.24 -6.13
N LEU A 95 10.44 22.25 -5.96
CA LEU A 95 11.08 22.62 -4.70
C LEU A 95 10.70 24.06 -4.31
N GLU A 96 10.76 24.98 -5.27
CA GLU A 96 10.48 26.39 -5.00
C GLU A 96 8.98 26.65 -4.79
N THR A 97 8.10 25.95 -5.50
CA THR A 97 6.65 25.99 -5.26
C THR A 97 6.32 25.52 -3.85
N TRP A 98 6.90 24.42 -3.43
CA TRP A 98 6.69 23.86 -2.09
C TRP A 98 7.18 24.83 -1.00
N ARG A 99 8.40 25.39 -1.15
CA ARG A 99 8.95 26.40 -0.22
C ARG A 99 8.05 27.62 -0.07
N ARG A 100 7.54 28.18 -1.16
CA ARG A 100 6.73 29.39 -1.16
C ARG A 100 5.31 29.18 -0.66
N THR A 101 4.78 27.97 -0.80
CA THR A 101 3.37 27.67 -0.46
C THR A 101 3.22 26.86 0.83
N GLY A 102 4.32 26.50 1.50
CA GLY A 102 4.28 25.64 2.68
C GLY A 102 3.62 24.28 2.42
N GLY A 103 3.74 23.78 1.17
CA GLY A 103 3.10 22.52 0.75
C GLY A 103 1.65 22.65 0.28
N ALA A 104 1.05 23.83 0.29
CA ALA A 104 -0.35 24.04 -0.14
C ALA A 104 -0.55 23.92 -1.66
N LYS A 105 0.52 24.04 -2.45
CA LYS A 105 0.54 23.80 -3.90
C LYS A 105 1.71 22.94 -4.27
N GLU A 106 1.47 21.97 -5.13
CA GLU A 106 2.51 21.03 -5.59
C GLU A 106 3.33 21.59 -6.77
N LEU A 107 2.73 22.42 -7.60
CA LEU A 107 3.35 22.90 -8.82
C LEU A 107 2.73 24.19 -9.35
N VAL A 108 3.55 25.08 -9.89
CA VAL A 108 3.07 26.15 -10.77
C VAL A 108 2.90 25.63 -12.19
N THR A 109 1.95 26.19 -12.95
CA THR A 109 1.63 25.70 -14.29
C THR A 109 2.54 26.23 -15.37
N HIS A 110 3.09 27.44 -15.19
CA HIS A 110 3.92 28.12 -16.18
C HIS A 110 5.17 28.68 -15.52
N VAL A 111 6.33 28.42 -16.13
CA VAL A 111 7.64 28.85 -15.63
C VAL A 111 8.36 29.60 -16.77
N PRO A 112 8.65 30.90 -16.58
CA PRO A 112 9.51 31.64 -17.48
C PRO A 112 10.95 31.09 -17.46
N ILE A 113 11.52 30.89 -18.64
CA ILE A 113 12.93 30.56 -18.81
C ILE A 113 13.69 31.85 -19.09
N VAL A 114 14.73 32.10 -18.32
CA VAL A 114 15.48 33.34 -18.43
C VAL A 114 16.97 33.09 -18.71
N ASP A 115 17.62 34.06 -19.35
CA ASP A 115 19.07 34.10 -19.48
C ASP A 115 19.76 34.59 -18.21
N ALA A 116 21.09 34.70 -18.24
CA ALA A 116 21.90 35.15 -17.11
C ALA A 116 21.59 36.60 -16.66
N ASP A 117 21.01 37.42 -17.53
CA ASP A 117 20.58 38.82 -17.24
C ASP A 117 19.12 38.91 -16.78
N GLY A 118 18.41 37.76 -16.66
CA GLY A 118 17.00 37.69 -16.25
C GLY A 118 16.02 38.03 -17.38
N ARG A 119 16.47 38.04 -18.65
CA ARG A 119 15.61 38.30 -19.81
C ARG A 119 14.86 37.04 -20.21
N LEU A 120 13.60 37.21 -20.56
CA LEU A 120 12.75 36.11 -21.01
C LEU A 120 13.24 35.52 -22.34
N VAL A 121 13.53 34.22 -22.31
CA VAL A 121 13.95 33.43 -23.48
C VAL A 121 12.82 32.51 -23.95
N ASP A 122 12.09 31.90 -23.01
CA ASP A 122 11.00 30.95 -23.30
C ASP A 122 10.02 30.91 -22.14
N VAL A 123 8.87 30.25 -22.31
CA VAL A 123 7.94 29.94 -21.22
C VAL A 123 7.55 28.47 -21.32
N VAL A 124 7.69 27.77 -20.22
CA VAL A 124 7.40 26.35 -20.16
C VAL A 124 6.07 26.11 -19.46
N ASP A 125 5.17 25.37 -20.14
CA ASP A 125 4.03 24.75 -19.48
C ASP A 125 4.51 23.48 -18.78
N VAL A 126 4.59 23.54 -17.47
CA VAL A 126 5.08 22.45 -16.63
C VAL A 126 4.21 21.19 -16.75
N LYS A 127 2.90 21.35 -17.01
CA LYS A 127 2.03 20.20 -17.29
C LYS A 127 2.38 19.53 -18.62
N ARG A 128 2.75 20.32 -19.63
CA ARG A 128 3.22 19.77 -20.93
C ARG A 128 4.60 19.14 -20.80
N LEU A 129 5.50 19.67 -19.96
CA LEU A 129 6.75 19.00 -19.61
C LEU A 129 6.50 17.67 -18.91
N LEU A 130 5.55 17.61 -17.98
CA LEU A 130 5.15 16.37 -17.33
C LEU A 130 4.59 15.33 -18.31
N VAL A 131 3.96 15.79 -19.38
CA VAL A 131 3.39 14.92 -20.44
C VAL A 131 4.41 14.61 -21.53
N ARG A 132 5.30 15.57 -21.87
CA ARG A 132 6.31 15.47 -22.94
C ARG A 132 7.69 15.04 -22.46
N SER A 133 8.06 15.35 -21.21
CA SER A 133 9.21 14.68 -20.65
C SER A 133 8.89 13.20 -20.90
N PRO A 134 9.63 12.53 -21.79
CA PRO A 134 9.55 11.10 -21.76
C PRO A 134 9.83 10.84 -20.29
N ARG A 135 8.95 10.09 -19.63
CA ARG A 135 9.27 9.44 -18.38
C ARG A 135 10.43 8.52 -18.74
N HIS A 136 11.60 9.11 -19.03
CA HIS A 136 12.81 8.41 -19.37
C HIS A 136 13.16 7.70 -18.11
N GLY A 137 12.88 6.43 -18.13
CA GLY A 137 12.83 5.58 -17.01
C GLY A 137 14.09 5.74 -16.20
N GLN A 138 13.94 6.36 -15.03
CA GLN A 138 15.04 6.40 -14.07
C GLN A 138 15.50 4.98 -13.85
N HIS A 139 16.80 4.79 -13.73
CA HIS A 139 17.36 3.49 -13.44
C HIS A 139 17.21 3.20 -11.95
N VAL A 140 16.39 2.21 -11.63
CA VAL A 140 16.01 1.83 -10.27
C VAL A 140 16.53 0.43 -9.97
N GLU A 141 17.11 0.22 -8.79
CA GLU A 141 17.34 -1.11 -8.23
C GLU A 141 16.30 -1.39 -7.15
N VAL A 142 15.72 -2.58 -7.17
CA VAL A 142 14.80 -3.06 -6.14
C VAL A 142 15.40 -4.30 -5.50
N HIS A 143 15.78 -4.21 -4.24
CA HIS A 143 16.37 -5.28 -3.46
C HIS A 143 15.31 -6.00 -2.63
N GLY A 144 15.16 -7.31 -2.85
CA GLY A 144 14.08 -8.15 -2.33
C GLY A 144 12.87 -8.15 -3.27
N LEU A 145 12.55 -9.30 -3.84
CA LEU A 145 11.44 -9.52 -4.78
C LEU A 145 10.31 -10.37 -4.17
N GLY A 146 10.12 -10.26 -2.86
CA GLY A 146 8.90 -10.70 -2.21
C GLY A 146 7.68 -9.92 -2.71
N TYR A 147 6.55 -10.04 -2.00
CA TYR A 147 5.29 -9.39 -2.42
C TYR A 147 5.47 -7.89 -2.73
N VAL A 148 6.05 -7.13 -1.79
CA VAL A 148 6.23 -5.67 -1.91
C VAL A 148 7.19 -5.30 -3.04
N GLY A 149 8.35 -5.98 -3.12
CA GLY A 149 9.37 -5.61 -4.10
C GLY A 149 8.99 -5.98 -5.52
N LEU A 150 8.37 -7.14 -5.73
CA LEU A 150 7.97 -7.56 -7.07
C LEU A 150 6.84 -6.69 -7.63
N THR A 151 5.78 -6.44 -6.84
CA THR A 151 4.66 -5.57 -7.27
C THR A 151 5.15 -4.17 -7.60
N LEU A 152 6.05 -3.61 -6.76
CA LEU A 152 6.65 -2.32 -7.00
C LEU A 152 7.55 -2.30 -8.26
N ALA A 153 8.42 -3.30 -8.43
CA ALA A 153 9.32 -3.38 -9.57
C ALA A 153 8.55 -3.43 -10.90
N VAL A 154 7.48 -4.23 -10.95
CA VAL A 154 6.60 -4.34 -12.12
C VAL A 154 5.82 -3.03 -12.35
N ALA A 155 5.30 -2.41 -11.29
CA ALA A 155 4.59 -1.13 -11.40
C ALA A 155 5.50 0.01 -11.92
N LEU A 156 6.73 0.12 -11.39
CA LEU A 156 7.72 1.09 -11.89
C LEU A 156 8.10 0.82 -13.34
N ALA A 157 8.36 -0.44 -13.71
CA ALA A 157 8.68 -0.82 -15.08
C ALA A 157 7.55 -0.48 -16.06
N SER A 158 6.29 -0.66 -15.65
CA SER A 158 5.11 -0.31 -16.47
C SER A 158 4.94 1.21 -16.65
N ARG A 159 5.53 2.01 -15.77
CA ARG A 159 5.59 3.49 -15.89
C ARG A 159 6.79 3.97 -16.71
N GLY A 160 7.57 3.05 -17.29
CA GLY A 160 8.70 3.35 -18.17
C GLY A 160 10.04 3.49 -17.45
N HIS A 161 10.14 3.21 -16.15
CA HIS A 161 11.43 3.11 -15.46
C HIS A 161 12.20 1.86 -15.93
N ARG A 162 13.54 1.94 -15.91
CA ARG A 162 14.40 0.78 -16.13
C ARG A 162 14.73 0.17 -14.78
N VAL A 163 14.02 -0.89 -14.44
CA VAL A 163 14.11 -1.53 -13.13
C VAL A 163 15.02 -2.74 -13.17
N HIS A 164 15.92 -2.84 -12.20
CA HIS A 164 16.69 -4.04 -11.95
C HIS A 164 16.26 -4.62 -10.60
N GLY A 165 15.55 -5.75 -10.64
CA GLY A 165 15.11 -6.48 -9.46
C GLY A 165 16.16 -7.49 -9.02
N ILE A 166 16.45 -7.51 -7.72
CA ILE A 166 17.50 -8.34 -7.12
C ILE A 166 16.91 -9.15 -5.98
N ASP A 167 17.09 -10.47 -6.02
CA ASP A 167 16.76 -11.36 -4.91
C ASP A 167 17.81 -12.47 -4.80
N THR A 168 18.18 -12.86 -3.60
CA THR A 168 19.20 -13.89 -3.35
C THR A 168 18.70 -15.31 -3.67
N ASP A 169 17.40 -15.53 -3.77
CA ASP A 169 16.82 -16.82 -4.13
C ASP A 169 16.86 -17.04 -5.65
N ALA A 170 17.79 -17.90 -6.07
CA ALA A 170 17.96 -18.24 -7.48
C ALA A 170 16.75 -18.96 -8.08
N SER A 171 16.01 -19.73 -7.28
CA SER A 171 14.81 -20.43 -7.73
C SER A 171 13.67 -19.46 -8.00
N LEU A 172 13.51 -18.45 -7.14
CA LEU A 172 12.57 -17.35 -7.34
C LEU A 172 12.91 -16.56 -8.61
N ILE A 173 14.18 -16.17 -8.78
CA ILE A 173 14.61 -15.43 -9.99
C ILE A 173 14.31 -16.24 -11.26
N ALA A 174 14.62 -17.53 -11.28
CA ALA A 174 14.34 -18.39 -12.43
C ALA A 174 12.83 -18.43 -12.75
N GLN A 175 11.99 -18.59 -11.73
CA GLN A 175 10.53 -18.60 -11.88
C GLN A 175 9.99 -17.25 -12.42
N LEU A 176 10.50 -16.13 -11.89
CA LEU A 176 10.07 -14.79 -12.30
C LEU A 176 10.52 -14.44 -13.73
N VAL A 177 11.72 -14.87 -14.16
CA VAL A 177 12.19 -14.69 -15.54
C VAL A 177 11.30 -15.41 -16.54
N GLU A 178 10.68 -16.54 -16.15
CA GLU A 178 9.67 -17.23 -16.95
C GLU A 178 8.28 -16.57 -16.92
N GLY A 179 8.14 -15.41 -16.27
CA GLY A 179 6.89 -14.68 -16.17
C GLY A 179 5.90 -15.23 -15.15
N ARG A 180 6.35 -16.06 -14.21
CA ARG A 180 5.51 -16.72 -13.19
C ARG A 180 5.74 -16.11 -11.81
N PRO A 181 4.85 -15.21 -11.32
CA PRO A 181 4.89 -14.73 -9.93
C PRO A 181 4.68 -15.88 -8.93
N HIS A 182 5.28 -15.78 -7.75
CA HIS A 182 5.19 -16.79 -6.69
C HIS A 182 3.99 -16.56 -5.73
N PHE A 183 3.13 -15.59 -6.02
CA PHE A 183 1.89 -15.32 -5.30
C PHE A 183 0.82 -14.81 -6.27
N HIS A 184 -0.43 -14.89 -5.84
CA HIS A 184 -1.56 -14.35 -6.61
C HIS A 184 -1.72 -12.85 -6.37
N GLU A 185 -1.67 -12.07 -7.45
CA GLU A 185 -2.05 -10.65 -7.48
C GLU A 185 -2.64 -10.34 -8.86
N PRO A 186 -3.86 -9.78 -8.95
CA PRO A 186 -4.50 -9.50 -10.24
C PRO A 186 -3.61 -8.68 -11.17
N ARG A 187 -3.52 -9.08 -12.44
CA ARG A 187 -2.73 -8.47 -13.51
C ARG A 187 -1.20 -8.54 -13.36
N LEU A 188 -0.66 -8.99 -12.23
CA LEU A 188 0.79 -9.00 -11.99
C LEU A 188 1.53 -9.87 -13.01
N ALA A 189 1.05 -11.08 -13.29
CA ALA A 189 1.71 -12.00 -14.23
C ALA A 189 1.78 -11.41 -15.65
N GLU A 190 0.68 -10.83 -16.13
CA GLU A 190 0.63 -10.19 -17.45
C GLU A 190 1.60 -9.01 -17.54
N MET A 191 1.61 -8.14 -16.51
CA MET A 191 2.48 -6.97 -16.46
C MET A 191 3.95 -7.36 -16.30
N LEU A 192 4.26 -8.44 -15.57
CA LEU A 192 5.61 -8.99 -15.45
C LEU A 192 6.13 -9.44 -16.82
N VAL A 193 5.36 -10.24 -17.55
CA VAL A 193 5.72 -10.70 -18.90
C VAL A 193 5.94 -9.51 -19.85
N GLN A 194 5.08 -8.51 -19.80
CA GLN A 194 5.21 -7.29 -20.61
C GLN A 194 6.50 -6.51 -20.28
N ALA A 195 6.79 -6.32 -18.99
CA ALA A 195 7.97 -5.58 -18.54
C ALA A 195 9.29 -6.29 -18.89
N LEU A 196 9.33 -7.62 -18.76
CA LEU A 196 10.48 -8.45 -19.18
C LEU A 196 10.67 -8.40 -20.70
N GLY A 197 9.60 -8.58 -21.46
CA GLY A 197 9.63 -8.55 -22.93
C GLY A 197 10.02 -7.17 -23.50
N ALA A 198 9.63 -6.10 -22.84
CA ALA A 198 10.01 -4.72 -23.21
C ALA A 198 11.44 -4.35 -22.75
N GLY A 199 12.11 -5.18 -21.96
CA GLY A 199 13.42 -4.89 -21.39
C GLY A 199 13.42 -3.74 -20.36
N THR A 200 12.25 -3.34 -19.85
CA THR A 200 12.11 -2.34 -18.77
C THR A 200 12.32 -2.95 -17.39
N LEU A 201 12.20 -4.28 -17.26
CA LEU A 201 12.52 -5.03 -16.06
C LEU A 201 13.60 -6.07 -16.36
N THR A 202 14.63 -6.11 -15.54
CA THR A 202 15.65 -7.16 -15.53
C THR A 202 15.75 -7.75 -14.13
N LEU A 203 16.07 -9.03 -14.01
CA LEU A 203 16.10 -9.76 -12.74
C LEU A 203 17.42 -10.51 -12.59
N SER A 204 18.01 -10.48 -11.40
CA SER A 204 19.23 -11.25 -11.12
C SER A 204 19.38 -11.57 -9.62
N THR A 205 20.27 -12.51 -9.32
CA THR A 205 20.65 -12.84 -7.94
C THR A 205 21.74 -11.90 -7.39
N THR A 206 22.43 -11.19 -8.26
CA THR A 206 23.52 -10.29 -7.90
C THR A 206 23.25 -8.89 -8.40
N PRO A 207 23.57 -7.86 -7.62
CA PRO A 207 23.44 -6.50 -8.07
C PRO A 207 24.46 -6.17 -9.18
N PRO A 208 24.18 -5.17 -10.05
CA PRO A 208 25.12 -4.70 -11.05
C PRO A 208 26.38 -4.10 -10.39
N GLU A 209 27.53 -4.14 -11.07
CA GLU A 209 28.80 -3.61 -10.54
C GLU A 209 28.70 -2.14 -10.09
N THR A 210 27.89 -1.36 -10.76
CA THR A 210 27.65 0.06 -10.48
C THR A 210 26.24 0.27 -9.96
N ALA A 211 26.11 0.80 -8.76
CA ALA A 211 24.82 1.16 -8.18
C ALA A 211 24.07 2.19 -9.06
N ARG A 212 22.78 2.00 -9.19
CA ARG A 212 21.88 2.95 -9.84
C ARG A 212 21.67 4.18 -8.96
N ARG A 213 21.05 5.23 -9.51
CA ARG A 213 20.78 6.45 -8.74
C ARG A 213 19.69 6.23 -7.67
N ILE A 214 18.76 5.34 -7.92
CA ILE A 214 17.65 5.04 -7.02
C ILE A 214 17.72 3.58 -6.57
N LEU A 215 17.81 3.38 -5.29
CA LEU A 215 18.03 2.09 -4.63
C LEU A 215 16.90 1.88 -3.61
N ILE A 216 16.05 0.89 -3.87
CA ILE A 216 14.90 0.57 -3.02
C ILE A 216 15.16 -0.73 -2.29
N VAL A 217 15.04 -0.69 -0.96
CA VAL A 217 15.22 -1.86 -0.09
C VAL A 217 13.84 -2.32 0.39
N SER A 218 13.42 -3.51 -0.05
CA SER A 218 12.14 -4.14 0.31
C SER A 218 12.29 -5.60 0.75
N VAL A 219 13.43 -5.92 1.36
CA VAL A 219 13.71 -7.25 1.91
C VAL A 219 12.84 -7.56 3.12
N GLY A 220 12.58 -8.85 3.35
CA GLY A 220 11.82 -9.31 4.51
C GLY A 220 12.52 -9.02 5.83
N THR A 221 11.72 -8.68 6.85
CA THR A 221 12.15 -8.46 8.24
C THR A 221 11.27 -9.30 9.17
N PRO A 222 11.45 -10.63 9.20
CA PRO A 222 10.63 -11.51 10.03
C PRO A 222 10.86 -11.24 11.52
N VAL A 223 9.83 -11.46 12.33
CA VAL A 223 9.92 -11.37 13.79
C VAL A 223 10.32 -12.73 14.35
N ARG A 224 11.31 -12.75 15.26
CA ARG A 224 11.73 -13.92 16.01
C ARG A 224 10.74 -14.23 17.15
N GLY A 225 10.86 -15.41 17.74
CA GLY A 225 9.98 -15.83 18.83
C GLY A 225 10.04 -14.95 20.10
N ASP A 226 11.10 -14.16 20.28
CA ASP A 226 11.28 -13.17 21.34
C ASP A 226 10.71 -11.78 21.01
N GLY A 227 10.09 -11.60 19.85
CA GLY A 227 9.54 -10.33 19.39
C GLY A 227 10.54 -9.41 18.68
N SER A 228 11.84 -9.74 18.64
CA SER A 228 12.84 -8.99 17.87
C SER A 228 12.70 -9.28 16.37
N ILE A 229 13.18 -8.36 15.54
CA ILE A 229 13.26 -8.63 14.08
C ILE A 229 14.53 -9.44 13.76
N ASP A 230 14.43 -10.24 12.71
CA ASP A 230 15.60 -10.74 12.00
C ASP A 230 16.00 -9.71 10.94
N ASP A 231 17.06 -8.95 11.21
CA ASP A 231 17.57 -7.89 10.34
C ASP A 231 18.70 -8.37 9.41
N THR A 232 18.97 -9.68 9.36
CA THR A 232 20.07 -10.27 8.58
C THR A 232 19.97 -9.91 7.09
N ALA A 233 18.80 -10.07 6.49
CA ALA A 233 18.59 -9.72 5.07
C ALA A 233 18.69 -8.20 4.84
N LEU A 234 18.23 -7.39 5.80
CA LEU A 234 18.34 -5.93 5.74
C LEU A 234 19.81 -5.49 5.76
N ARG A 235 20.59 -5.97 6.72
CA ARG A 235 22.04 -5.68 6.83
C ARG A 235 22.82 -6.12 5.59
N SER A 236 22.53 -7.31 5.08
CA SER A 236 23.17 -7.82 3.86
C SER A 236 22.87 -6.94 2.65
N SER A 237 21.61 -6.59 2.43
CA SER A 237 21.19 -5.74 1.32
C SER A 237 21.78 -4.32 1.41
N VAL A 238 21.67 -3.70 2.58
CA VAL A 238 22.21 -2.34 2.84
C VAL A 238 23.73 -2.33 2.72
N GLY A 239 24.44 -3.34 3.22
CA GLY A 239 25.89 -3.48 3.07
C GLY A 239 26.32 -3.57 1.60
N ALA A 240 25.66 -4.43 0.82
CA ALA A 240 25.91 -4.57 -0.61
C ALA A 240 25.60 -3.28 -1.41
N ILE A 241 24.63 -2.51 -1.01
CA ILE A 241 24.35 -1.18 -1.56
C ILE A 241 25.49 -0.22 -1.20
N GLY A 242 25.91 -0.17 0.08
CA GLY A 242 26.95 0.73 0.56
C GLY A 242 28.27 0.59 -0.18
N GLU A 243 28.70 -0.65 -0.46
CA GLU A 243 29.95 -0.94 -1.21
C GLU A 243 29.97 -0.36 -2.64
N ARG A 244 28.80 -0.07 -3.21
CA ARG A 244 28.63 0.41 -4.59
C ARG A 244 28.04 1.82 -4.67
N LEU A 245 27.71 2.41 -3.51
CA LEU A 245 26.98 3.68 -3.42
C LEU A 245 27.77 4.83 -4.04
N ARG A 246 27.06 5.71 -4.75
CA ARG A 246 27.66 6.87 -5.42
C ARG A 246 27.07 8.17 -4.90
N ARG A 247 27.84 9.26 -5.06
CA ARG A 247 27.35 10.62 -4.77
C ARG A 247 26.09 10.92 -5.60
N GLY A 248 25.11 11.55 -4.94
CA GLY A 248 23.82 11.90 -5.53
C GLY A 248 22.82 10.75 -5.64
N ALA A 249 23.16 9.52 -5.19
CA ALA A 249 22.22 8.42 -5.11
C ALA A 249 21.22 8.63 -3.98
N ILE A 250 20.04 8.00 -4.10
CA ILE A 250 19.04 7.94 -3.04
C ILE A 250 18.74 6.48 -2.67
N VAL A 251 18.78 6.20 -1.38
CA VAL A 251 18.36 4.91 -0.80
C VAL A 251 16.98 5.09 -0.15
N LEU A 252 16.01 4.34 -0.64
CA LEU A 252 14.63 4.33 -0.16
C LEU A 252 14.37 3.04 0.61
N LEU A 253 14.27 3.12 1.93
CA LEU A 253 13.88 1.98 2.73
C LEU A 253 12.36 1.82 2.70
N ARG A 254 11.91 0.61 2.34
CA ARG A 254 10.50 0.25 2.24
C ARG A 254 10.13 -0.94 3.13
N SER A 255 11.13 -1.72 3.57
CA SER A 255 10.95 -2.80 4.53
C SER A 255 10.33 -2.29 5.83
N THR A 256 9.37 -3.00 6.39
CA THR A 256 8.75 -2.63 7.67
C THR A 256 9.71 -2.98 8.81
N VAL A 257 10.11 -1.99 9.59
CA VAL A 257 11.12 -2.07 10.63
C VAL A 257 10.64 -1.43 11.94
N PRO A 258 11.29 -1.72 13.09
CA PRO A 258 11.12 -0.94 14.31
C PRO A 258 11.47 0.53 14.08
N VAL A 259 10.83 1.41 14.85
CA VAL A 259 11.10 2.86 14.78
C VAL A 259 12.56 3.15 15.14
N GLY A 260 13.22 4.00 14.36
CA GLY A 260 14.62 4.36 14.52
C GLY A 260 15.59 3.52 13.67
N THR A 261 15.15 2.37 13.13
CA THR A 261 16.03 1.45 12.37
C THR A 261 16.72 2.14 11.20
N THR A 262 16.03 3.00 10.47
CA THR A 262 16.64 3.67 9.32
C THR A 262 17.80 4.56 9.75
N ARG A 263 17.63 5.33 10.82
CA ARG A 263 18.67 6.25 11.33
C ARG A 263 19.79 5.53 12.04
N GLU A 264 19.46 4.54 12.88
CA GLU A 264 20.43 3.93 13.80
C GLU A 264 21.18 2.75 13.19
N LEU A 265 20.62 2.10 12.15
CA LEU A 265 21.23 0.95 11.51
C LEU A 265 21.56 1.21 10.04
N VAL A 266 20.57 1.66 9.25
CA VAL A 266 20.74 1.75 7.79
C VAL A 266 21.70 2.86 7.42
N VAL A 267 21.53 4.07 7.96
CA VAL A 267 22.40 5.21 7.67
C VAL A 267 23.85 4.94 8.05
N PRO A 268 24.18 4.52 9.30
CA PRO A 268 25.57 4.23 9.68
C PRO A 268 26.22 3.13 8.83
N LEU A 269 25.48 2.08 8.48
CA LEU A 269 26.01 1.00 7.66
C LEU A 269 26.31 1.45 6.23
N LEU A 270 25.46 2.31 5.64
CA LEU A 270 25.73 2.91 4.33
C LEU A 270 26.96 3.81 4.36
N GLU A 271 27.11 4.64 5.40
CA GLU A 271 28.28 5.53 5.58
C GLU A 271 29.57 4.72 5.78
N GLU A 272 29.54 3.70 6.64
CA GLU A 272 30.68 2.80 6.90
C GLU A 272 31.18 2.13 5.61
N ARG A 273 30.25 1.60 4.81
CA ARG A 273 30.60 0.83 3.61
C ARG A 273 30.97 1.70 2.42
N SER A 274 30.41 2.89 2.30
CA SER A 274 30.66 3.77 1.16
C SER A 274 31.75 4.82 1.40
N GLY A 275 32.02 5.17 2.66
CA GLY A 275 32.85 6.33 3.02
C GLY A 275 32.19 7.69 2.68
N LEU A 276 30.90 7.70 2.33
CA LEU A 276 30.13 8.90 2.00
C LEU A 276 29.29 9.33 3.20
N ILE A 277 28.84 10.59 3.24
CA ILE A 277 28.03 11.15 4.31
C ILE A 277 26.58 11.29 3.84
N ALA A 278 25.65 10.67 4.58
CA ALA A 278 24.22 10.74 4.32
C ALA A 278 23.67 12.16 4.50
N GLY A 279 22.74 12.56 3.64
CA GLY A 279 22.16 13.91 3.62
C GLY A 279 23.07 14.95 2.95
N ARG A 280 24.35 14.64 2.69
CA ARG A 280 25.31 15.50 1.98
C ARG A 280 25.76 14.91 0.65
N ASP A 281 26.29 13.69 0.68
CA ASP A 281 26.87 13.02 -0.48
C ASP A 281 25.88 12.07 -1.16
N PHE A 282 24.95 11.52 -0.39
CA PHE A 282 23.83 10.71 -0.86
C PHE A 282 22.60 10.95 0.02
N HIS A 283 21.45 10.48 -0.42
CA HIS A 283 20.16 10.72 0.23
C HIS A 283 19.59 9.42 0.81
N VAL A 284 18.85 9.56 1.92
CA VAL A 284 18.12 8.44 2.56
C VAL A 284 16.72 8.90 2.92
N ALA A 285 15.72 8.07 2.60
CA ALA A 285 14.36 8.28 3.03
C ALA A 285 13.68 6.95 3.38
N PHE A 286 12.73 7.00 4.30
CA PHE A 286 11.81 5.91 4.58
C PHE A 286 10.49 6.14 3.86
N THR A 287 10.03 5.15 3.12
CA THR A 287 8.84 5.25 2.27
C THR A 287 8.00 3.97 2.38
N PRO A 288 7.16 3.85 3.42
CA PRO A 288 6.46 2.62 3.78
C PRO A 288 5.52 2.10 2.69
N GLU A 289 5.42 0.77 2.59
CA GLU A 289 4.37 0.10 1.81
C GLU A 289 3.07 0.06 2.59
N ARG A 290 1.95 0.44 1.93
CA ARG A 290 0.62 0.46 2.54
C ARG A 290 -0.45 -0.25 1.72
N THR A 291 -0.08 -0.87 0.61
CA THR A 291 -1.03 -1.59 -0.25
C THR A 291 -1.53 -2.87 0.41
N ALA A 292 -2.71 -3.28 0.00
CA ALA A 292 -3.30 -4.56 0.40
C ALA A 292 -3.10 -5.61 -0.70
N GLU A 293 -2.78 -6.84 -0.29
CA GLU A 293 -2.71 -7.98 -1.20
C GLU A 293 -4.04 -8.19 -1.93
N GLY A 294 -3.97 -8.50 -3.23
CA GLY A 294 -5.11 -8.67 -4.12
C GLY A 294 -5.60 -7.39 -4.81
N VAL A 295 -5.08 -6.22 -4.42
CA VAL A 295 -5.36 -4.91 -5.04
C VAL A 295 -4.11 -4.03 -5.13
N ALA A 296 -2.92 -4.57 -4.85
CA ALA A 296 -1.69 -3.80 -4.77
C ALA A 296 -1.34 -3.08 -6.06
N MET A 297 -1.53 -3.71 -7.23
CA MET A 297 -1.22 -3.09 -8.52
C MET A 297 -2.06 -1.82 -8.79
N GLN A 298 -3.26 -1.74 -8.24
CA GLN A 298 -4.10 -0.55 -8.30
C GLN A 298 -3.69 0.47 -7.21
N GLU A 299 -3.51 0.02 -5.98
CA GLU A 299 -3.23 0.89 -4.83
C GLU A 299 -1.85 1.54 -4.88
N LEU A 300 -0.84 0.90 -5.50
CA LEU A 300 0.48 1.51 -5.73
C LEU A 300 0.42 2.84 -6.50
N THR A 301 -0.60 3.03 -7.32
CA THR A 301 -0.79 4.25 -8.11
C THR A 301 -1.80 5.21 -7.52
N SER A 302 -2.76 4.74 -6.72
CA SER A 302 -3.87 5.55 -6.21
C SER A 302 -3.69 6.01 -4.76
N LEU A 303 -2.96 5.25 -3.92
CA LEU A 303 -2.72 5.66 -2.55
C LEU A 303 -1.63 6.74 -2.46
N PRO A 304 -1.81 7.76 -1.61
CA PRO A 304 -0.74 8.71 -1.31
C PRO A 304 0.49 8.01 -0.74
N GLN A 305 1.68 8.28 -1.30
CA GLN A 305 2.92 7.74 -0.77
C GLN A 305 3.40 8.55 0.42
N ILE A 306 3.64 7.91 1.56
CA ILE A 306 4.27 8.56 2.72
C ILE A 306 5.78 8.66 2.49
N VAL A 307 6.36 9.80 2.83
CA VAL A 307 7.80 10.04 2.69
C VAL A 307 8.33 10.74 3.92
N GLY A 308 9.30 10.12 4.59
CA GLY A 308 10.14 10.73 5.63
C GLY A 308 11.59 10.69 5.22
N GLY A 309 12.24 11.84 5.14
CA GLY A 309 13.66 11.96 4.76
C GLY A 309 14.59 12.11 5.94
N LEU A 310 15.86 11.73 5.77
CA LEU A 310 16.92 12.06 6.73
C LEU A 310 17.10 13.58 6.87
N THR A 311 16.91 14.29 5.76
CA THR A 311 16.86 15.75 5.64
C THR A 311 15.70 16.16 4.73
N ASP A 312 15.33 17.44 4.71
CA ASP A 312 14.32 17.95 3.78
C ASP A 312 14.68 17.69 2.31
N ALA A 313 15.97 17.81 1.96
CA ALA A 313 16.45 17.50 0.62
C ALA A 313 16.23 16.01 0.27
N CYS A 314 16.44 15.10 1.22
CA CYS A 314 16.17 13.67 1.06
C CYS A 314 14.67 13.41 0.87
N ALA A 315 13.82 14.05 1.67
CA ALA A 315 12.37 13.93 1.57
C ALA A 315 11.85 14.43 0.22
N ASN A 316 12.33 15.60 -0.23
CA ASN A 316 11.92 16.20 -1.50
C ASN A 316 12.33 15.35 -2.70
N LEU A 317 13.56 14.82 -2.69
CA LEU A 317 14.04 13.94 -3.77
C LEU A 317 13.24 12.63 -3.82
N ALA A 318 12.97 12.02 -2.66
CA ALA A 318 12.12 10.84 -2.57
C ALA A 318 10.68 11.13 -3.04
N GLY A 319 10.09 12.25 -2.59
CA GLY A 319 8.75 12.68 -3.02
C GLY A 319 8.66 12.86 -4.52
N SER A 320 9.66 13.54 -5.12
CA SER A 320 9.73 13.72 -6.58
C SER A 320 9.80 12.40 -7.34
N PHE A 321 10.54 11.43 -6.82
CA PHE A 321 10.55 10.09 -7.40
C PHE A 321 9.17 9.42 -7.33
N TRP A 322 8.53 9.43 -6.16
CA TRP A 322 7.24 8.76 -5.99
C TRP A 322 6.12 9.37 -6.81
N LEU A 323 6.15 10.67 -7.09
CA LEU A 323 5.22 11.33 -8.02
C LEU A 323 5.31 10.80 -9.47
N THR A 324 6.33 10.03 -9.82
CA THR A 324 6.37 9.31 -11.11
C THR A 324 5.48 8.06 -11.12
N LEU A 325 5.10 7.55 -9.95
CA LEU A 325 4.28 6.35 -9.79
C LEU A 325 2.87 6.67 -9.28
N THR A 326 2.73 7.53 -8.27
CA THR A 326 1.47 7.88 -7.62
C THR A 326 1.11 9.35 -7.83
N ASP A 327 -0.19 9.67 -7.70
CA ASP A 327 -0.68 11.04 -7.91
C ASP A 327 -0.41 11.97 -6.72
N SER A 328 -0.09 11.43 -5.54
CA SER A 328 0.13 12.25 -4.34
C SER A 328 1.18 11.67 -3.38
N VAL A 329 1.85 12.58 -2.67
CA VAL A 329 2.86 12.29 -1.65
C VAL A 329 2.53 13.05 -0.39
N VAL A 330 2.63 12.39 0.75
CA VAL A 330 2.50 13.00 2.08
C VAL A 330 3.87 13.02 2.74
N HIS A 331 4.43 14.21 2.89
CA HIS A 331 5.67 14.39 3.63
C HIS A 331 5.42 14.39 5.14
N VAL A 332 6.27 13.69 5.89
CA VAL A 332 6.24 13.64 7.35
C VAL A 332 7.59 14.07 7.94
N GLU A 333 7.60 14.40 9.22
CA GLU A 333 8.77 14.95 9.93
C GLU A 333 9.83 13.88 10.19
N GLY A 334 10.64 13.57 9.18
CA GLY A 334 11.81 12.68 9.31
C GLY A 334 11.50 11.19 9.14
N LEU A 335 12.53 10.39 9.32
CA LEU A 335 12.53 8.94 9.09
C LEU A 335 11.57 8.22 10.05
N GLU A 336 11.68 8.55 11.34
CA GLU A 336 10.93 7.92 12.42
C GLU A 336 9.42 8.13 12.28
N ALA A 337 9.00 9.33 11.87
CA ALA A 337 7.58 9.62 11.63
C ALA A 337 7.01 8.72 10.52
N ALA A 338 7.76 8.50 9.44
CA ALA A 338 7.31 7.62 8.36
C ALA A 338 7.28 6.15 8.78
N GLU A 339 8.25 5.68 9.60
CA GLU A 339 8.26 4.35 10.21
C GLU A 339 7.03 4.17 11.12
N ILE A 340 6.74 5.15 11.98
CA ILE A 340 5.57 5.15 12.89
C ILE A 340 4.26 5.10 12.09
N VAL A 341 4.09 5.89 11.03
CA VAL A 341 2.85 5.91 10.24
C VAL A 341 2.49 4.52 9.72
N LYS A 342 3.48 3.75 9.26
CA LYS A 342 3.26 2.35 8.84
C LYS A 342 2.72 1.49 9.98
N LEU A 343 3.35 1.56 11.12
CA LEU A 343 3.00 0.74 12.28
C LEU A 343 1.64 1.15 12.87
N VAL A 344 1.35 2.46 12.90
CA VAL A 344 0.03 3.00 13.32
C VAL A 344 -1.09 2.42 12.47
N ASN A 345 -0.96 2.42 11.13
CA ASN A 345 -2.01 1.91 10.25
C ASN A 345 -2.35 0.44 10.54
N ASN A 346 -1.33 -0.40 10.68
CA ASN A 346 -1.53 -1.83 10.89
C ASN A 346 -1.95 -2.17 12.33
N SER A 347 -1.38 -1.49 13.33
CA SER A 347 -1.78 -1.67 14.73
C SER A 347 -3.21 -1.21 14.98
N PHE A 348 -3.64 -0.09 14.40
CA PHE A 348 -5.03 0.37 14.50
C PHE A 348 -6.00 -0.64 13.89
N ARG A 349 -5.68 -1.20 12.72
CA ARG A 349 -6.51 -2.24 12.09
C ARG A 349 -6.61 -3.50 12.95
N ASP A 350 -5.47 -3.97 13.47
CA ASP A 350 -5.44 -5.15 14.35
C ASP A 350 -6.28 -4.95 15.62
N LEU A 351 -6.14 -3.78 16.26
CA LEU A 351 -6.93 -3.41 17.44
C LEU A 351 -8.44 -3.26 17.12
N SER A 352 -8.78 -2.74 15.96
CA SER A 352 -10.17 -2.61 15.52
C SER A 352 -10.81 -4.00 15.36
N PHE A 353 -10.09 -4.95 14.76
CA PHE A 353 -10.54 -6.33 14.67
C PHE A 353 -10.58 -7.01 16.05
N ALA A 354 -9.60 -6.74 16.91
CA ALA A 354 -9.59 -7.28 18.27
C ALA A 354 -10.82 -6.82 19.07
N PHE A 355 -11.22 -5.56 18.93
CA PHE A 355 -12.45 -5.06 19.54
C PHE A 355 -13.68 -5.84 19.05
N ALA A 356 -13.85 -6.00 17.74
CA ALA A 356 -14.96 -6.74 17.16
C ALA A 356 -14.95 -8.23 17.58
N ASN A 357 -13.78 -8.86 17.61
CA ASN A 357 -13.61 -10.22 18.06
C ASN A 357 -13.89 -10.37 19.55
N GLY A 358 -13.52 -9.38 20.38
CA GLY A 358 -13.91 -9.32 21.79
C GLY A 358 -15.42 -9.26 22.00
N VAL A 359 -16.15 -8.51 21.15
CA VAL A 359 -17.63 -8.52 21.13
C VAL A 359 -18.15 -9.90 20.81
N ALA A 360 -17.54 -10.63 19.87
CA ALA A 360 -17.95 -11.99 19.53
C ALA A 360 -17.75 -12.99 20.69
N LEU A 361 -16.62 -12.90 21.39
CA LEU A 361 -16.35 -13.73 22.58
C LEU A 361 -17.31 -13.41 23.74
N LEU A 362 -17.71 -12.14 23.89
CA LEU A 362 -18.76 -11.76 24.84
C LEU A 362 -20.13 -12.28 24.43
N ALA A 363 -20.48 -12.16 23.16
CA ALA A 363 -21.76 -12.59 22.59
C ALA A 363 -21.98 -14.10 22.75
N ASP A 364 -20.92 -14.90 22.66
CA ASP A 364 -20.95 -16.36 22.85
C ASP A 364 -21.51 -16.79 24.22
N ARG A 365 -21.25 -16.02 25.27
CA ARG A 365 -21.80 -16.29 26.61
C ARG A 365 -23.33 -16.20 26.68
N PHE A 366 -23.95 -15.49 25.74
CA PHE A 366 -25.39 -15.26 25.65
C PHE A 366 -26.01 -15.94 24.43
N ASN A 367 -25.21 -16.70 23.68
CA ASN A 367 -25.63 -17.34 22.42
C ASN A 367 -26.20 -16.33 21.40
N LEU A 368 -25.56 -15.18 21.22
CA LEU A 368 -25.97 -14.09 20.35
C LEU A 368 -25.06 -13.97 19.13
N ASP A 369 -25.67 -13.73 17.98
CA ASP A 369 -24.91 -13.47 16.74
C ASP A 369 -24.19 -12.12 16.83
N ALA A 370 -22.86 -12.16 16.93
CA ALA A 370 -22.01 -10.98 17.10
C ALA A 370 -22.11 -10.00 15.92
N ARG A 371 -22.34 -10.50 14.70
CA ARG A 371 -22.49 -9.64 13.51
C ARG A 371 -23.78 -8.81 13.58
N ARG A 372 -24.88 -9.41 14.05
CA ARG A 372 -26.13 -8.68 14.26
C ARG A 372 -26.00 -7.64 15.36
N LEU A 373 -25.28 -7.96 16.43
CA LEU A 373 -25.02 -7.00 17.51
C LEU A 373 -24.20 -5.81 17.00
N ILE A 374 -23.12 -6.07 16.27
CA ILE A 374 -22.26 -5.02 15.71
C ILE A 374 -23.03 -4.23 14.64
N GLY A 375 -23.83 -4.91 13.80
CA GLY A 375 -24.70 -4.23 12.83
C GLY A 375 -25.64 -3.24 13.51
N ALA A 376 -26.30 -3.66 14.57
CA ALA A 376 -27.19 -2.79 15.36
C ALA A 376 -26.45 -1.65 16.05
N ALA A 377 -25.21 -1.89 16.54
CA ALA A 377 -24.39 -0.85 17.14
C ALA A 377 -23.90 0.22 16.14
N ASN A 378 -23.73 -0.17 14.88
CA ASN A 378 -23.31 0.73 13.80
C ASN A 378 -24.49 1.47 13.14
N GLU A 379 -25.72 0.94 13.25
CA GLU A 379 -26.89 1.46 12.54
C GLU A 379 -27.17 2.91 12.91
N GLY A 380 -27.06 3.82 11.94
CA GLY A 380 -27.29 5.24 12.15
C GLY A 380 -26.35 5.94 13.13
N TYR A 381 -25.25 5.29 13.58
CA TYR A 381 -24.31 5.85 14.54
C TYR A 381 -23.00 6.29 13.85
N PRO A 382 -22.78 7.60 13.65
CA PRO A 382 -21.71 8.09 12.76
C PRO A 382 -20.32 8.14 13.40
N ARG A 383 -20.18 7.84 14.72
CA ARG A 383 -18.93 8.11 15.44
C ARG A 383 -17.86 7.05 15.26
N ASN A 384 -18.23 5.78 15.16
CA ASN A 384 -17.27 4.68 15.07
C ASN A 384 -17.87 3.45 14.37
N PRO A 385 -17.47 3.15 13.13
CA PRO A 385 -17.84 1.91 12.48
C PRO A 385 -17.02 0.76 13.09
N VAL A 386 -17.66 -0.10 13.89
CA VAL A 386 -17.04 -1.33 14.37
C VAL A 386 -16.95 -2.32 13.21
N PRO A 387 -15.78 -2.90 12.90
CA PRO A 387 -15.66 -3.86 11.81
C PRO A 387 -16.42 -5.16 12.11
N ARG A 388 -16.64 -5.97 11.08
CA ARG A 388 -17.19 -7.32 11.27
C ARG A 388 -16.21 -8.17 12.07
N PRO A 389 -16.67 -9.01 12.99
CA PRO A 389 -15.82 -9.98 13.68
C PRO A 389 -15.42 -11.08 12.70
N SER A 390 -14.28 -11.69 12.96
CA SER A 390 -13.71 -12.77 12.16
C SER A 390 -13.17 -13.90 13.04
N PRO A 391 -12.99 -15.12 12.53
CA PRO A 391 -12.35 -16.20 13.27
C PRO A 391 -10.83 -15.91 13.45
N GLY A 392 -10.52 -14.82 14.14
CA GLY A 392 -9.18 -14.30 14.37
C GLY A 392 -8.63 -13.45 13.24
N VAL A 393 -7.40 -12.96 13.41
CA VAL A 393 -6.68 -12.10 12.46
C VAL A 393 -5.38 -12.76 12.06
N GLY A 394 -5.31 -13.14 10.79
CA GLY A 394 -4.15 -13.75 10.14
C GLY A 394 -3.35 -12.77 9.28
N GLY A 395 -2.49 -13.34 8.44
CA GLY A 395 -1.62 -12.61 7.52
C GLY A 395 -0.32 -12.13 8.17
N TYR A 396 0.69 -11.93 7.32
CA TYR A 396 2.04 -11.59 7.79
C TYR A 396 2.12 -10.23 8.49
N CYS A 397 1.43 -9.23 7.96
CA CYS A 397 1.55 -7.85 8.46
C CYS A 397 0.86 -7.64 9.80
N LEU A 398 -0.44 -7.98 9.92
CA LEU A 398 -1.20 -7.70 11.15
C LEU A 398 -0.79 -8.58 12.34
N THR A 399 -0.14 -9.72 12.08
CA THR A 399 0.39 -10.57 13.16
C THR A 399 1.75 -10.10 13.66
N LYS A 400 2.47 -9.27 12.90
CA LYS A 400 3.83 -8.81 13.18
C LYS A 400 3.92 -7.35 13.62
N ASP A 401 3.31 -6.43 12.85
CA ASP A 401 3.51 -4.99 12.99
C ASP A 401 3.05 -4.41 14.34
N PRO A 402 1.99 -4.94 15.01
CA PRO A 402 1.65 -4.53 16.38
C PRO A 402 2.75 -4.78 17.41
N TRP A 403 3.60 -5.80 17.22
CA TRP A 403 4.75 -6.05 18.07
C TRP A 403 5.86 -5.04 17.81
N LEU A 404 6.09 -4.67 16.54
CA LEU A 404 7.05 -3.62 16.17
C LEU A 404 6.62 -2.24 16.68
N TYR A 405 5.30 -1.97 16.71
CA TYR A 405 4.74 -0.74 17.26
C TYR A 405 5.04 -0.61 18.77
N GLY A 406 5.03 -1.71 19.51
CA GLY A 406 5.36 -1.75 20.92
C GLY A 406 6.85 -1.89 21.25
N SER A 407 7.72 -2.15 20.26
CA SER A 407 9.10 -2.58 20.51
C SER A 407 10.03 -1.49 21.06
N VAL A 408 9.73 -0.21 20.80
CA VAL A 408 10.55 0.93 21.27
C VAL A 408 10.48 1.06 22.79
N ASP A 409 9.31 0.85 23.39
CA ASP A 409 9.09 0.84 24.85
C ASP A 409 8.07 -0.26 25.19
N PRO A 410 8.55 -1.49 25.46
CA PRO A 410 7.69 -2.64 25.73
C PRO A 410 6.80 -2.48 26.97
N ASP A 411 7.20 -1.64 27.91
CA ASP A 411 6.47 -1.38 29.15
C ASP A 411 5.44 -0.25 29.01
N ALA A 412 5.44 0.46 27.89
CA ALA A 412 4.49 1.54 27.64
C ALA A 412 3.04 1.05 27.42
N GLY A 413 2.10 1.96 27.64
CA GLY A 413 0.67 1.65 27.48
C GLY A 413 0.28 1.20 26.08
N HIS A 414 0.91 1.77 25.05
CA HIS A 414 0.64 1.41 23.65
C HIS A 414 1.12 -0.02 23.31
N ALA A 415 2.26 -0.46 23.87
CA ALA A 415 2.75 -1.81 23.70
C ALA A 415 1.81 -2.83 24.37
N ARG A 416 1.38 -2.55 25.62
CA ARG A 416 0.38 -3.39 26.31
C ARG A 416 -0.94 -3.46 25.56
N LEU A 417 -1.40 -2.34 24.98
CA LEU A 417 -2.62 -2.31 24.18
C LEU A 417 -2.51 -3.22 22.94
N SER A 418 -1.40 -3.15 22.21
CA SER A 418 -1.14 -4.03 21.07
C SER A 418 -1.07 -5.50 21.46
N ALA A 419 -0.37 -5.83 22.55
CA ALA A 419 -0.28 -7.19 23.07
C ALA A 419 -1.66 -7.74 23.45
N GLN A 420 -2.50 -6.93 24.10
CA GLN A 420 -3.86 -7.32 24.46
C GLN A 420 -4.72 -7.54 23.21
N GLY A 421 -4.62 -6.67 22.20
CA GLY A 421 -5.30 -6.85 20.92
C GLY A 421 -4.92 -8.17 20.24
N ARG A 422 -3.62 -8.49 20.19
CA ARG A 422 -3.14 -9.75 19.65
C ARG A 422 -3.63 -10.97 20.45
N ALA A 423 -3.73 -10.87 21.77
CA ALA A 423 -4.27 -11.95 22.59
C ALA A 423 -5.75 -12.22 22.29
N ILE A 424 -6.58 -11.19 22.18
CA ILE A 424 -8.00 -11.31 21.81
C ILE A 424 -8.14 -11.94 20.41
N ASN A 425 -7.37 -11.49 19.42
CA ASN A 425 -7.38 -12.06 18.08
C ASN A 425 -6.92 -13.52 18.05
N ALA A 426 -5.98 -13.91 18.90
CA ALA A 426 -5.56 -15.30 19.06
C ALA A 426 -6.65 -16.18 19.71
N ASP A 427 -7.39 -15.65 20.68
CA ASP A 427 -8.53 -16.37 21.27
C ASP A 427 -9.65 -16.55 20.25
N ALA A 428 -9.95 -15.54 19.44
CA ALA A 428 -10.91 -15.66 18.35
C ALA A 428 -10.48 -16.68 17.28
N ALA A 429 -9.17 -16.83 17.01
CA ALA A 429 -8.64 -17.86 16.11
C ALA A 429 -8.83 -19.29 16.64
N ARG A 430 -8.86 -19.48 17.96
CA ARG A 430 -9.10 -20.78 18.60
C ARG A 430 -10.59 -21.09 18.77
N TYR A 431 -11.45 -20.10 18.66
CA TYR A 431 -12.89 -20.24 18.86
C TYR A 431 -13.53 -21.37 18.04
N PRO A 432 -13.22 -21.58 16.72
CA PRO A 432 -13.82 -22.67 15.96
C PRO A 432 -13.50 -24.04 16.53
N VAL A 433 -12.30 -24.26 17.07
CA VAL A 433 -11.92 -25.53 17.70
C VAL A 433 -12.75 -25.79 18.95
N ALA A 434 -12.87 -24.79 19.83
CA ALA A 434 -13.71 -24.88 21.03
C ALA A 434 -15.20 -25.09 20.70
N LEU A 435 -15.68 -24.50 19.59
CA LEU A 435 -17.03 -24.72 19.09
C LEU A 435 -17.25 -26.17 18.67
N VAL A 436 -16.33 -26.77 17.91
CA VAL A 436 -16.39 -28.19 17.50
C VAL A 436 -16.39 -29.10 18.73
N GLU A 437 -15.56 -28.82 19.73
CA GLU A 437 -15.56 -29.56 21.01
C GLU A 437 -16.92 -29.50 21.72
N ARG A 438 -17.51 -28.30 21.86
CA ARG A 438 -18.82 -28.13 22.48
C ARG A 438 -19.93 -28.87 21.73
N TRP A 439 -19.91 -28.79 20.39
CA TRP A 439 -20.89 -29.50 19.56
C TRP A 439 -20.72 -31.01 19.65
N ALA A 440 -19.49 -31.53 19.55
CA ALA A 440 -19.22 -32.96 19.64
C ALA A 440 -19.68 -33.53 21.00
N ALA A 441 -19.39 -32.83 22.09
CA ALA A 441 -19.86 -33.20 23.43
C ALA A 441 -21.41 -33.19 23.51
N ARG A 442 -22.07 -32.19 22.90
CA ARG A 442 -23.54 -32.08 22.87
C ARG A 442 -24.21 -33.23 22.15
N VAL A 443 -23.61 -33.73 21.05
CA VAL A 443 -24.15 -34.83 20.26
C VAL A 443 -23.60 -36.20 20.65
N GLY A 444 -22.76 -36.27 21.69
CA GLY A 444 -22.17 -37.52 22.23
C GLY A 444 -21.17 -38.19 21.29
N ARG A 445 -20.47 -37.41 20.46
CA ARG A 445 -19.47 -37.93 19.50
C ARG A 445 -18.04 -37.64 19.98
N PRO A 446 -17.12 -38.61 19.87
CA PRO A 446 -15.71 -38.36 20.12
C PRO A 446 -15.13 -37.42 19.03
N LEU A 447 -14.13 -36.63 19.38
CA LEU A 447 -13.40 -35.79 18.40
C LEU A 447 -12.54 -36.63 17.47
N ALA A 448 -11.93 -37.69 18.00
CA ALA A 448 -11.12 -38.62 17.22
C ALA A 448 -11.97 -39.27 16.11
N GLY A 449 -11.53 -39.17 14.88
CA GLY A 449 -12.23 -39.68 13.70
C GLY A 449 -13.37 -38.81 13.18
N LEU A 450 -13.65 -37.60 13.78
CA LEU A 450 -14.55 -36.63 13.17
C LEU A 450 -13.96 -36.15 11.83
N LYS A 451 -14.79 -36.18 10.79
CA LYS A 451 -14.43 -35.72 9.46
C LYS A 451 -14.76 -34.23 9.32
N VAL A 452 -13.73 -33.42 9.25
CA VAL A 452 -13.84 -31.96 9.20
C VAL A 452 -13.38 -31.44 7.84
N LEU A 453 -14.20 -30.63 7.20
CA LEU A 453 -13.88 -29.86 6.03
C LEU A 453 -13.63 -28.40 6.43
N ILE A 454 -12.43 -27.90 6.18
CA ILE A 454 -12.08 -26.48 6.36
C ILE A 454 -12.08 -25.81 5.00
N VAL A 455 -12.90 -24.77 4.85
CA VAL A 455 -13.07 -24.02 3.60
C VAL A 455 -12.51 -22.62 3.80
N GLY A 456 -11.57 -22.21 2.94
CA GLY A 456 -10.87 -20.93 3.05
C GLY A 456 -9.58 -21.02 3.88
N MET A 457 -8.49 -21.45 3.22
CA MET A 457 -7.17 -21.65 3.85
C MET A 457 -6.29 -20.42 3.79
N ALA A 458 -6.50 -19.52 2.81
CA ALA A 458 -5.84 -18.22 2.76
C ALA A 458 -6.24 -17.37 3.97
N PHE A 459 -5.34 -16.47 4.43
CA PHE A 459 -5.59 -15.66 5.63
C PHE A 459 -6.77 -14.68 5.50
N LYS A 460 -7.24 -14.42 4.27
CA LYS A 460 -8.45 -13.65 3.93
C LYS A 460 -9.01 -14.13 2.59
N GLY A 461 -10.30 -13.91 2.35
CA GLY A 461 -10.95 -14.23 1.07
C GLY A 461 -11.08 -13.01 0.15
N TRP A 462 -11.26 -11.81 0.72
CA TRP A 462 -11.43 -10.60 -0.06
C TRP A 462 -10.59 -9.42 0.46
N PRO A 463 -9.85 -8.66 -0.41
CA PRO A 463 -9.50 -9.06 -1.78
C PRO A 463 -8.77 -10.38 -1.82
N ALA A 464 -8.96 -11.16 -2.90
CA ALA A 464 -8.46 -12.52 -3.04
C ALA A 464 -6.92 -12.59 -2.93
N THR A 465 -6.41 -13.59 -2.21
CA THR A 465 -4.98 -13.87 -2.08
C THR A 465 -4.74 -15.37 -1.94
N SER A 466 -3.57 -15.83 -2.35
CA SER A 466 -3.09 -17.19 -2.09
C SER A 466 -2.20 -17.29 -0.84
N ASP A 467 -2.04 -16.20 -0.08
CA ASP A 467 -1.16 -16.18 1.10
C ASP A 467 -1.80 -16.91 2.29
N VAL A 468 -1.13 -17.96 2.73
CA VAL A 468 -1.51 -18.80 3.88
C VAL A 468 -0.70 -18.48 5.15
N ARG A 469 0.25 -17.54 5.08
CA ARG A 469 1.12 -17.21 6.22
C ARG A 469 0.31 -16.70 7.41
N ASN A 470 0.49 -17.33 8.55
CA ASN A 470 -0.26 -17.05 9.77
C ASN A 470 -1.79 -17.06 9.57
N SER A 471 -2.29 -17.85 8.62
CA SER A 471 -3.74 -18.02 8.45
C SER A 471 -4.35 -18.65 9.70
N THR A 472 -5.47 -18.12 10.14
CA THR A 472 -6.23 -18.67 11.28
C THR A 472 -6.81 -20.04 10.96
N ALA A 473 -7.05 -20.36 9.69
CA ALA A 473 -7.47 -21.70 9.25
C ALA A 473 -6.40 -22.76 9.54
N LEU A 474 -5.11 -22.42 9.44
CA LEU A 474 -4.01 -23.34 9.82
C LEU A 474 -3.99 -23.58 11.33
N ILE A 475 -4.23 -22.55 12.15
CA ILE A 475 -4.35 -22.69 13.62
C ILE A 475 -5.49 -23.67 13.98
N VAL A 476 -6.62 -23.54 13.28
CA VAL A 476 -7.78 -24.42 13.47
C VAL A 476 -7.46 -25.85 13.00
N ALA A 477 -6.82 -26.01 11.83
CA ALA A 477 -6.42 -27.30 11.31
C ALA A 477 -5.49 -28.05 12.28
N ASP A 478 -4.45 -27.38 12.79
CA ASP A 478 -3.53 -27.97 13.77
C ASP A 478 -4.22 -28.32 15.09
N GLY A 479 -5.11 -27.43 15.55
CA GLY A 479 -5.88 -27.67 16.77
C GLY A 479 -6.79 -28.89 16.66
N LEU A 480 -7.47 -29.11 15.53
CA LEU A 480 -8.34 -30.25 15.29
C LEU A 480 -7.55 -31.54 15.01
N ARG A 481 -6.44 -31.42 14.26
CA ARG A 481 -5.54 -32.57 14.01
C ARG A 481 -4.98 -33.11 15.32
N ALA A 482 -4.57 -32.24 16.25
CA ALA A 482 -4.07 -32.65 17.57
C ALA A 482 -5.13 -33.40 18.40
N ARG A 483 -6.42 -33.26 18.07
CA ARG A 483 -7.56 -33.96 18.71
C ARG A 483 -7.98 -35.23 17.99
N GLY A 484 -7.26 -35.60 16.92
CA GLY A 484 -7.50 -36.82 16.14
C GLY A 484 -8.62 -36.67 15.10
N CYS A 485 -9.03 -35.45 14.72
CA CYS A 485 -9.96 -35.26 13.62
C CYS A 485 -9.31 -35.58 12.26
N GLU A 486 -10.12 -36.08 11.33
CA GLU A 486 -9.73 -36.30 9.93
C GLU A 486 -10.02 -35.02 9.13
N LEU A 487 -8.97 -34.37 8.59
CA LEU A 487 -9.09 -33.07 7.96
C LEU A 487 -9.07 -33.18 6.45
N ARG A 488 -9.98 -32.48 5.80
CA ARG A 488 -9.96 -32.13 4.39
C ARG A 488 -10.07 -30.61 4.26
N VAL A 489 -9.49 -30.06 3.21
CA VAL A 489 -9.45 -28.59 3.04
C VAL A 489 -9.85 -28.19 1.62
N HIS A 490 -10.36 -26.97 1.49
CA HIS A 490 -10.60 -26.32 0.21
C HIS A 490 -10.23 -24.85 0.28
N ASP A 491 -9.70 -24.31 -0.81
CA ASP A 491 -9.56 -22.87 -1.00
C ASP A 491 -9.75 -22.53 -2.48
N ALA A 492 -10.41 -21.41 -2.76
CA ALA A 492 -10.69 -20.98 -4.13
C ALA A 492 -9.46 -20.43 -4.88
N VAL A 493 -8.41 -20.03 -4.15
CA VAL A 493 -7.24 -19.32 -4.70
C VAL A 493 -5.93 -20.06 -4.43
N VAL A 494 -5.80 -20.67 -3.26
CA VAL A 494 -4.62 -21.47 -2.90
C VAL A 494 -4.63 -22.77 -3.70
N SER A 495 -3.56 -23.04 -4.43
CA SER A 495 -3.49 -24.25 -5.25
C SER A 495 -3.43 -25.54 -4.39
N ASP A 496 -3.99 -26.62 -4.93
CA ASP A 496 -3.93 -27.94 -4.31
C ASP A 496 -2.50 -28.39 -3.99
N GLY A 497 -1.53 -28.02 -4.84
CA GLY A 497 -0.11 -28.30 -4.61
C GLY A 497 0.39 -27.63 -3.33
N ALA A 498 0.14 -26.33 -3.18
CA ALA A 498 0.53 -25.58 -1.99
C ALA A 498 -0.14 -26.12 -0.71
N LEU A 499 -1.40 -26.58 -0.80
CA LEU A 499 -2.09 -27.20 0.34
C LEU A 499 -1.46 -28.55 0.72
N ARG A 500 -1.08 -29.39 -0.28
CA ARG A 500 -0.37 -30.67 -0.02
C ARG A 500 1.01 -30.46 0.58
N ASP A 501 1.72 -29.41 0.17
CA ASP A 501 3.04 -29.05 0.74
C ASP A 501 2.94 -28.68 2.24
N LEU A 502 1.76 -28.23 2.69
CA LEU A 502 1.43 -28.01 4.10
C LEU A 502 0.94 -29.26 4.84
N GLY A 503 0.96 -30.42 4.18
CA GLY A 503 0.48 -31.70 4.75
C GLY A 503 -1.04 -31.74 4.90
N LEU A 504 -1.78 -31.01 4.06
CA LEU A 504 -3.24 -30.97 4.04
C LEU A 504 -3.79 -31.73 2.83
N GLU A 505 -5.01 -32.28 2.95
CA GLU A 505 -5.69 -33.01 1.88
C GLU A 505 -6.72 -32.09 1.19
N PRO A 506 -6.42 -31.54 0.00
CA PRO A 506 -7.36 -30.72 -0.73
C PRO A 506 -8.48 -31.54 -1.34
N VAL A 507 -9.70 -30.96 -1.37
CA VAL A 507 -10.89 -31.55 -1.99
C VAL A 507 -11.59 -30.54 -2.90
N ASP A 508 -12.23 -31.05 -3.94
CA ASP A 508 -13.09 -30.24 -4.81
C ASP A 508 -14.49 -30.12 -4.20
N LEU A 509 -14.91 -28.89 -3.90
CA LEU A 509 -16.27 -28.60 -3.39
C LEU A 509 -17.37 -28.98 -4.39
N ALA A 510 -17.10 -28.96 -5.70
CA ALA A 510 -18.09 -29.34 -6.72
C ALA A 510 -18.46 -30.83 -6.63
N ALA A 511 -17.54 -31.68 -6.15
CA ALA A 511 -17.82 -33.09 -5.86
C ALA A 511 -18.71 -33.28 -4.62
N GLY A 512 -18.98 -32.20 -3.90
CA GLY A 512 -19.77 -32.15 -2.66
C GLY A 512 -18.98 -32.61 -1.43
N PRO A 513 -19.25 -32.05 -0.25
CA PRO A 513 -18.61 -32.40 1.02
C PRO A 513 -19.18 -33.74 1.58
N ARG A 514 -19.24 -34.75 0.73
CA ARG A 514 -19.78 -36.06 1.10
C ARG A 514 -19.00 -36.65 2.28
N ASP A 515 -19.72 -37.24 3.21
CA ASP A 515 -19.13 -37.90 4.37
C ASP A 515 -18.32 -36.90 5.26
N THR A 516 -18.93 -35.79 5.59
CA THR A 516 -18.36 -34.72 6.43
C THR A 516 -19.27 -34.50 7.65
N ASP A 517 -18.68 -34.43 8.84
CA ASP A 517 -19.39 -34.18 10.10
C ASP A 517 -19.39 -32.70 10.48
N VAL A 518 -18.34 -31.97 10.09
CA VAL A 518 -18.15 -30.55 10.42
C VAL A 518 -17.64 -29.81 9.20
N VAL A 519 -18.25 -28.67 8.89
CA VAL A 519 -17.76 -27.71 7.87
C VAL A 519 -17.44 -26.40 8.55
N LEU A 520 -16.24 -25.88 8.30
CA LEU A 520 -15.76 -24.60 8.85
C LEU A 520 -15.41 -23.66 7.70
N ILE A 521 -16.18 -22.57 7.54
CA ILE A 521 -15.89 -21.49 6.56
C ILE A 521 -15.02 -20.44 7.28
N MET A 522 -13.75 -20.39 6.88
CA MET A 522 -12.70 -19.63 7.59
C MET A 522 -12.32 -18.30 6.94
N ASN A 523 -12.66 -18.08 5.65
CA ASN A 523 -12.48 -16.79 5.00
C ASN A 523 -13.70 -16.42 4.13
N ASP A 524 -13.75 -15.18 3.64
CA ASP A 524 -14.90 -14.59 2.96
C ASP A 524 -14.79 -14.60 1.43
N HIS A 525 -14.06 -15.54 0.83
CA HIS A 525 -14.02 -15.67 -0.63
C HIS A 525 -15.37 -16.19 -1.16
N PRO A 526 -16.00 -15.50 -2.14
CA PRO A 526 -17.32 -15.89 -2.63
C PRO A 526 -17.42 -17.36 -3.12
N ASP A 527 -16.38 -17.83 -3.80
CA ASP A 527 -16.37 -19.19 -4.37
C ASP A 527 -16.20 -20.30 -3.31
N ASN A 528 -15.89 -19.94 -2.06
CA ASN A 528 -15.85 -20.89 -0.94
C ASN A 528 -17.25 -21.34 -0.48
N VAL A 529 -18.30 -20.70 -0.95
CA VAL A 529 -19.71 -21.08 -0.67
C VAL A 529 -20.39 -21.47 -1.98
N ALA A 530 -19.85 -22.50 -2.64
CA ALA A 530 -20.34 -22.97 -3.93
C ALA A 530 -21.84 -23.33 -3.86
N PRO A 531 -22.62 -23.09 -4.93
CA PRO A 531 -23.97 -23.60 -5.06
C PRO A 531 -23.99 -25.12 -4.87
N GLY A 532 -24.76 -25.62 -3.91
CA GLY A 532 -24.83 -27.03 -3.59
C GLY A 532 -24.13 -27.46 -2.30
N LEU A 533 -23.35 -26.58 -1.65
CA LEU A 533 -22.77 -26.86 -0.32
C LEU A 533 -23.85 -27.29 0.67
N LEU A 534 -24.95 -26.55 0.77
CA LEU A 534 -26.09 -26.88 1.65
C LEU A 534 -26.79 -28.16 1.24
N GLY A 535 -27.01 -28.38 -0.07
CA GLY A 535 -27.62 -29.60 -0.58
C GLY A 535 -26.79 -30.86 -0.31
N ALA A 536 -25.46 -30.74 -0.32
CA ALA A 536 -24.56 -31.83 -0.02
C ALA A 536 -24.50 -32.19 1.48
N LEU A 537 -24.93 -31.28 2.38
CA LEU A 537 -25.01 -31.50 3.83
C LEU A 537 -26.39 -32.01 4.26
N ALA A 538 -27.42 -31.84 3.44
CA ALA A 538 -28.81 -32.15 3.79
C ALA A 538 -29.02 -33.60 4.25
N GLY A 539 -29.76 -33.76 5.34
CA GLY A 539 -30.16 -35.07 5.90
C GLY A 539 -29.10 -35.75 6.77
N ARG A 540 -28.00 -35.09 7.11
CA ARG A 540 -26.92 -35.61 8.00
C ARG A 540 -26.72 -34.70 9.19
N PRO A 541 -26.51 -35.25 10.42
CA PRO A 541 -26.12 -34.44 11.57
C PRO A 541 -24.75 -33.77 11.32
N THR A 542 -24.77 -32.50 10.96
CA THR A 542 -23.57 -31.74 10.57
C THR A 542 -23.50 -30.42 11.33
N LEU A 543 -22.32 -30.06 11.83
CA LEU A 543 -22.02 -28.72 12.28
C LEU A 543 -21.53 -27.89 11.09
N LEU A 544 -22.18 -26.76 10.84
CA LEU A 544 -21.74 -25.78 9.85
C LEU A 544 -21.39 -24.47 10.56
N PHE A 545 -20.11 -24.18 10.67
CA PHE A 545 -19.62 -22.89 11.18
C PHE A 545 -19.37 -21.93 10.02
N ASP A 546 -20.11 -20.85 10.01
CA ASP A 546 -19.96 -19.73 9.07
C ASP A 546 -19.25 -18.56 9.76
N GLY A 547 -17.93 -18.55 9.72
CA GLY A 547 -17.09 -17.55 10.40
C GLY A 547 -17.28 -16.12 9.88
N TRP A 548 -17.75 -15.96 8.64
CA TRP A 548 -17.85 -14.68 7.96
C TRP A 548 -19.27 -14.25 7.60
N GLY A 549 -20.27 -15.13 7.80
CA GLY A 549 -21.65 -14.86 7.47
C GLY A 549 -21.93 -14.81 5.98
N MET A 550 -21.40 -15.79 5.30
CA MET A 550 -21.53 -15.97 3.87
C MET A 550 -22.88 -16.59 3.47
N LEU A 551 -23.54 -17.26 4.41
CA LEU A 551 -24.77 -18.02 4.19
C LEU A 551 -25.99 -17.35 4.85
N ASP A 552 -27.17 -17.51 4.25
CA ASP A 552 -28.41 -17.15 4.94
C ASP A 552 -28.72 -18.18 6.04
N ARG A 553 -28.69 -17.72 7.27
CA ARG A 553 -28.95 -18.52 8.45
C ARG A 553 -30.32 -19.25 8.37
N ARG A 554 -31.37 -18.61 7.82
CA ARG A 554 -32.72 -19.20 7.74
C ARG A 554 -32.73 -20.39 6.78
N GLU A 555 -32.01 -20.29 5.68
CA GLU A 555 -31.88 -21.38 4.72
C GLU A 555 -31.11 -22.57 5.33
N VAL A 556 -30.04 -22.32 6.06
CA VAL A 556 -29.28 -23.38 6.74
C VAL A 556 -30.06 -24.05 7.81
N GLU A 557 -30.77 -23.28 8.68
CA GLU A 557 -31.56 -23.80 9.79
C GLU A 557 -32.90 -24.44 9.32
N ALA A 558 -33.27 -24.33 8.04
CA ALA A 558 -34.40 -25.03 7.47
C ALA A 558 -34.19 -26.56 7.48
N ASP A 559 -32.97 -27.04 7.32
CA ASP A 559 -32.62 -28.44 7.51
C ASP A 559 -32.42 -28.74 9.01
N PRO A 560 -33.28 -29.57 9.64
CA PRO A 560 -33.17 -29.87 11.06
C PRO A 560 -31.97 -30.72 11.43
N SER A 561 -31.29 -31.34 10.46
CA SER A 561 -30.08 -32.11 10.67
C SER A 561 -28.83 -31.24 10.75
N THR A 562 -28.87 -30.01 10.23
CA THR A 562 -27.75 -29.08 10.22
C THR A 562 -27.80 -28.13 11.42
N VAL A 563 -26.74 -28.13 12.22
CA VAL A 563 -26.50 -27.18 13.29
C VAL A 563 -25.69 -26.01 12.76
N TYR A 564 -26.31 -24.86 12.61
CA TYR A 564 -25.64 -23.63 12.19
C TYR A 564 -24.92 -22.96 13.35
N ALA A 565 -23.70 -22.51 13.11
CA ALA A 565 -22.93 -21.71 14.05
C ALA A 565 -22.24 -20.55 13.35
N THR A 566 -22.08 -19.46 14.08
CA THR A 566 -21.23 -18.33 13.71
C THR A 566 -20.54 -17.79 14.96
N LEU A 567 -19.76 -16.72 14.84
CA LEU A 567 -19.12 -16.11 15.99
C LEU A 567 -20.17 -15.61 17.00
N GLY A 568 -20.14 -16.20 18.20
CA GLY A 568 -21.06 -15.91 19.29
C GLY A 568 -22.38 -16.67 19.28
N TYR A 569 -22.68 -17.44 18.24
CA TYR A 569 -23.97 -18.13 18.11
C TYR A 569 -23.82 -19.59 17.68
N LEU A 570 -24.61 -20.45 18.30
CA LEU A 570 -24.81 -21.85 17.93
C LEU A 570 -26.31 -22.14 17.99
N THR A 571 -26.88 -22.77 16.94
CA THR A 571 -28.30 -23.13 16.91
C THR A 571 -28.70 -23.88 18.19
N PRO A 572 -29.68 -23.41 18.98
CA PRO A 572 -30.14 -24.09 20.17
C PRO A 572 -30.68 -25.48 19.86
N GLU A 573 -30.69 -26.35 20.86
CA GLU A 573 -31.41 -27.61 20.75
C GLU A 573 -32.89 -27.31 20.48
N ARG A 574 -33.45 -27.94 19.44
CA ARG A 574 -34.90 -27.95 19.26
C ARG A 574 -35.44 -28.89 20.31
N ASP A 575 -36.38 -28.42 21.13
CA ASP A 575 -37.13 -29.31 22.00
C ASP A 575 -37.67 -30.46 21.14
N ARG A 576 -37.28 -31.69 21.44
CA ARG A 576 -37.84 -32.88 20.82
C ARG A 576 -39.24 -33.07 21.44
N THR A 577 -40.21 -32.27 20.94
CA THR A 577 -41.65 -32.52 21.22
C THR A 577 -42.17 -33.67 20.38
#